data_9c4f69e142dd2e2c194efbab7a5fd87b
#
_entry.id   9c4f69e142dd2e2c194efbab7a5fd87b
#
_cell.length_a   1.000
_cell.length_b   1.000
_cell.length_c   1.000
_cell.angle_alpha   90.00
_cell.angle_beta   90.00
_cell.angle_gamma   90.00
#
_symmetry.space_group_name_H-M   'P 1'
#
loop_
_entity.id
_entity.type
_entity.pdbx_description
1 polymer ?
#
loop_
_entity_poly.entity_id
_entity_poly.type
_entity_poly.pdbx_seq_one_letter_code
_entity_poly.pdbx_strand_id
1 'polypeptide(L)'
;DTDGDGYVLIESYSNDGTKTDNEYMESLNAKKIQGYVKKSILFQVTPSSKYALLVDKLRQKMYIFEAGAIIGELDVSTGLNNAKQPYNESPAGEYITVSKVGDFDAGGRTIGRFAIRINGGTLLHEVLHDKAADGTRIYTQYEAQLGMKASHGCIRIQRRANAQGQNMQWLWNNLENKTKVFIWDDQGRQMYEPELPDSSLQLYRNPNGGSNYHVDENCSG
;
A
#
# COMPACT_ATOMS: atom_id res chain seq x y z
N ASP A 1 -15.45 -0.05 26.85
CA ASP A 1 -16.14 -0.46 28.08
C ASP A 1 -15.29 -1.49 28.83
N THR A 2 -15.21 -1.35 30.12
CA THR A 2 -14.58 -2.33 31.03
C THR A 2 -15.64 -3.23 31.63
N ASP A 3 -15.38 -4.53 31.69
CA ASP A 3 -16.28 -5.51 32.32
C ASP A 3 -16.26 -5.47 33.87
N GLY A 4 -15.62 -4.49 34.47
CA GLY A 4 -15.42 -4.37 35.93
C GLY A 4 -14.19 -5.09 36.46
N ASP A 5 -13.63 -6.07 35.73
CA ASP A 5 -12.50 -6.90 36.15
C ASP A 5 -11.16 -6.45 35.58
N GLY A 6 -11.09 -5.25 35.03
CA GLY A 6 -9.88 -4.70 34.41
C GLY A 6 -9.59 -5.20 33.00
N TYR A 7 -10.60 -5.75 32.34
CA TYR A 7 -10.60 -6.09 30.93
C TYR A 7 -11.26 -4.97 30.10
N VAL A 8 -10.82 -4.81 28.86
CA VAL A 8 -11.33 -3.85 27.88
C VAL A 8 -11.71 -4.59 26.63
N LEU A 9 -12.91 -4.34 26.11
CA LEU A 9 -13.30 -4.81 24.79
C LEU A 9 -12.51 -4.04 23.74
N ILE A 10 -11.80 -4.76 22.90
CA ILE A 10 -11.07 -4.21 21.76
C ILE A 10 -11.63 -4.75 20.46
N GLU A 11 -11.46 -3.97 19.41
CA GLU A 11 -11.61 -4.42 18.03
C GLU A 11 -10.22 -4.47 17.41
N SER A 12 -9.92 -5.53 16.71
CA SER A 12 -8.64 -5.73 16.02
C SER A 12 -8.87 -6.47 14.71
N TYR A 13 -7.85 -6.48 13.86
CA TYR A 13 -7.86 -7.34 12.69
C TYR A 13 -7.31 -8.72 13.06
N SER A 14 -7.95 -9.78 12.58
CA SER A 14 -7.47 -11.14 12.84
C SER A 14 -6.12 -11.35 12.15
N ASN A 15 -5.15 -11.78 12.91
CA ASN A 15 -3.86 -12.26 12.40
C ASN A 15 -3.59 -13.60 13.08
N ASP A 16 -4.38 -14.57 12.70
CA ASP A 16 -4.32 -15.89 13.32
C ASP A 16 -3.28 -16.78 12.59
N GLY A 17 -2.01 -16.42 12.57
CA GLY A 17 -0.92 -17.09 11.87
C GLY A 17 -0.76 -18.62 12.04
N THR A 18 -1.78 -19.34 12.49
CA THR A 18 -1.69 -20.76 12.84
C THR A 18 -2.26 -21.72 11.83
N LYS A 19 -2.97 -21.24 10.81
CA LYS A 19 -3.66 -22.12 9.86
C LYS A 19 -2.91 -22.30 8.57
N THR A 20 -2.98 -23.50 8.04
CA THR A 20 -2.25 -23.98 6.87
C THR A 20 -3.13 -24.27 5.66
N ASP A 21 -4.43 -23.99 5.75
CA ASP A 21 -5.43 -24.26 4.71
C ASP A 21 -5.88 -22.99 3.96
N ASN A 22 -6.58 -23.19 2.85
CA ASN A 22 -7.02 -22.10 1.98
C ASN A 22 -8.02 -21.13 2.65
N GLU A 23 -8.80 -21.60 3.62
CA GLU A 23 -9.76 -20.75 4.34
C GLU A 23 -9.06 -19.66 5.16
N TYR A 24 -7.86 -19.94 5.64
CA TYR A 24 -7.04 -18.97 6.35
C TYR A 24 -6.67 -17.76 5.47
N MET A 25 -6.50 -17.98 4.21
CA MET A 25 -6.07 -16.96 3.27
C MET A 25 -7.16 -15.91 2.99
N GLU A 26 -8.40 -16.34 2.97
CA GLU A 26 -9.56 -15.43 2.90
C GLU A 26 -9.75 -14.68 4.22
N SER A 27 -9.37 -15.28 5.34
CA SER A 27 -9.51 -14.68 6.67
C SER A 27 -8.40 -13.69 7.03
N LEU A 28 -7.23 -13.73 6.38
CA LEU A 28 -6.15 -12.74 6.55
C LEU A 28 -6.53 -11.36 6.04
N ASN A 29 -7.54 -11.27 5.20
CA ASN A 29 -8.01 -10.00 4.68
C ASN A 29 -8.95 -9.35 5.69
N ALA A 30 -8.36 -8.64 6.66
CA ALA A 30 -9.03 -7.59 7.42
C ALA A 30 -10.32 -7.98 8.15
N LYS A 31 -10.51 -9.26 8.49
CA LYS A 31 -11.66 -9.62 9.32
C LYS A 31 -11.48 -8.99 10.69
N LYS A 32 -12.31 -8.00 10.97
CA LYS A 32 -12.38 -7.43 12.30
C LYS A 32 -12.91 -8.46 13.28
N ILE A 33 -12.19 -8.63 14.36
CA ILE A 33 -12.57 -9.46 15.49
C ILE A 33 -12.69 -8.58 16.74
N GLN A 34 -13.57 -8.96 17.64
CA GLN A 34 -13.72 -8.31 18.93
C GLN A 34 -13.34 -9.30 20.04
N GLY A 35 -12.72 -8.81 21.08
CA GLY A 35 -12.34 -9.63 22.23
C GLY A 35 -11.95 -8.77 23.42
N TYR A 36 -11.94 -9.41 24.60
CA TYR A 36 -11.52 -8.76 25.84
C TYR A 36 -10.03 -9.01 26.08
N VAL A 37 -9.31 -7.95 26.39
CA VAL A 37 -7.90 -8.00 26.81
C VAL A 37 -7.72 -7.28 28.15
N LYS A 38 -6.71 -7.69 28.92
CA LYS A 38 -6.37 -7.00 30.17
C LYS A 38 -5.96 -5.56 29.89
N LYS A 39 -6.57 -4.60 30.58
CA LYS A 39 -6.24 -3.19 30.46
C LYS A 39 -4.74 -2.90 30.68
N SER A 40 -4.10 -3.70 31.55
CA SER A 40 -2.68 -3.53 31.88
C SER A 40 -1.71 -3.78 30.73
N ILE A 41 -2.15 -4.45 29.65
CA ILE A 41 -1.32 -4.68 28.46
C ILE A 41 -1.54 -3.63 27.39
N LEU A 42 -2.52 -2.73 27.58
CA LEU A 42 -2.82 -1.67 26.62
C LEU A 42 -2.09 -0.39 27.01
N PHE A 43 -1.55 0.30 26.03
CA PHE A 43 -1.07 1.67 26.21
C PHE A 43 -1.59 2.53 25.10
N GLN A 44 -1.93 3.74 25.47
CA GLN A 44 -2.39 4.74 24.52
C GLN A 44 -1.19 5.21 23.66
N VAL A 45 -1.37 5.18 22.35
CA VAL A 45 -0.41 5.71 21.40
C VAL A 45 -0.99 6.97 20.78
N THR A 46 -0.23 8.07 20.85
CA THR A 46 -0.55 9.28 20.08
C THR A 46 0.20 9.22 18.75
N PRO A 47 -0.48 9.09 17.61
CA PRO A 47 0.16 9.12 16.30
C PRO A 47 0.84 10.48 16.04
N SER A 48 1.89 10.48 15.21
CA SER A 48 2.44 11.71 14.66
C SER A 48 1.37 12.41 13.81
N SER A 49 1.25 13.72 13.94
CA SER A 49 0.23 14.53 13.26
C SER A 49 0.70 15.10 11.93
N LYS A 50 2.00 15.00 11.60
CA LYS A 50 2.55 15.65 10.41
C LYS A 50 2.10 14.97 9.13
N TYR A 51 2.32 13.66 9.06
CA TYR A 51 1.97 12.86 7.88
C TYR A 51 1.09 11.67 8.23
N ALA A 52 0.31 11.23 7.24
CA ALA A 52 -0.34 9.93 7.25
C ALA A 52 -0.21 9.28 5.87
N LEU A 53 -0.26 7.96 5.83
CA LEU A 53 -0.18 7.16 4.61
C LEU A 53 -1.45 6.34 4.45
N LEU A 54 -1.95 6.26 3.20
CA LEU A 54 -2.98 5.32 2.81
C LEU A 54 -2.44 4.48 1.67
N VAL A 55 -2.41 3.17 1.86
CA VAL A 55 -2.07 2.18 0.84
C VAL A 55 -3.36 1.60 0.28
N ASP A 56 -3.66 1.84 -0.97
CA ASP A 56 -4.79 1.25 -1.69
C ASP A 56 -4.35 -0.03 -2.38
N LYS A 57 -4.72 -1.19 -1.83
CA LYS A 57 -4.38 -2.51 -2.37
C LYS A 57 -5.01 -2.76 -3.73
N LEU A 58 -6.19 -2.20 -4.00
CA LEU A 58 -6.86 -2.37 -5.29
C LEU A 58 -6.13 -1.63 -6.40
N ARG A 59 -5.75 -0.37 -6.14
CA ARG A 59 -5.08 0.48 -7.13
C ARG A 59 -3.58 0.31 -7.14
N GLN A 60 -3.02 -0.39 -6.16
CA GLN A 60 -1.57 -0.51 -5.94
C GLN A 60 -0.89 0.85 -5.87
N LYS A 61 -1.49 1.76 -5.08
CA LYS A 61 -1.04 3.12 -4.86
C LYS A 61 -0.88 3.42 -3.37
N MET A 62 0.05 4.29 -3.07
CA MET A 62 0.17 4.90 -1.74
C MET A 62 -0.09 6.40 -1.86
N TYR A 63 -0.98 6.92 -1.04
CA TYR A 63 -1.24 8.35 -0.92
C TYR A 63 -0.58 8.90 0.34
N ILE A 64 0.09 10.02 0.20
CA ILE A 64 0.74 10.74 1.31
C ILE A 64 -0.15 11.92 1.68
N PHE A 65 -0.51 12.01 2.96
CA PHE A 65 -1.32 13.09 3.50
C PHE A 65 -0.47 13.98 4.40
N GLU A 66 -0.69 15.30 4.31
CA GLU A 66 -0.22 16.32 5.25
C GLU A 66 -1.39 17.25 5.55
N ALA A 67 -1.67 17.48 6.83
CA ALA A 67 -2.79 18.32 7.29
C ALA A 67 -4.15 17.98 6.63
N GLY A 68 -4.41 16.69 6.37
CA GLY A 68 -5.66 16.19 5.77
C GLY A 68 -5.74 16.29 4.24
N ALA A 69 -4.76 16.89 3.58
CA ALA A 69 -4.68 16.97 2.12
C ALA A 69 -3.74 15.91 1.55
N ILE A 70 -4.06 15.38 0.37
CA ILE A 70 -3.14 14.51 -0.37
C ILE A 70 -2.05 15.39 -0.99
N ILE A 71 -0.80 15.15 -0.61
CA ILE A 71 0.37 15.86 -1.12
C ILE A 71 1.21 15.02 -2.08
N GLY A 72 0.88 13.74 -2.26
CA GLY A 72 1.59 12.88 -3.20
C GLY A 72 0.97 11.50 -3.34
N GLU A 73 1.30 10.89 -4.47
CA GLU A 73 0.91 9.54 -4.83
C GLU A 73 2.13 8.79 -5.33
N LEU A 74 2.29 7.54 -4.86
CA LEU A 74 3.40 6.66 -5.22
C LEU A 74 2.87 5.32 -5.71
N ASP A 75 3.54 4.74 -6.70
CA ASP A 75 3.31 3.36 -7.10
C ASP A 75 3.85 2.40 -6.04
N VAL A 76 3.05 1.38 -5.74
CA VAL A 76 3.45 0.33 -4.81
C VAL A 76 3.24 -1.06 -5.41
N SER A 77 3.82 -2.07 -4.74
CA SER A 77 3.53 -3.48 -4.96
C SER A 77 3.30 -4.13 -3.61
N THR A 78 2.08 -4.59 -3.37
CA THR A 78 1.68 -5.27 -2.14
C THR A 78 1.80 -6.78 -2.26
N GLY A 79 1.47 -7.49 -1.21
CA GLY A 79 1.57 -8.95 -1.13
C GLY A 79 0.72 -9.66 -2.17
N LEU A 80 1.31 -10.66 -2.83
CA LEU A 80 0.61 -11.56 -3.74
C LEU A 80 0.23 -12.84 -2.99
N ASN A 81 -1.05 -12.92 -2.66
CA ASN A 81 -1.64 -14.09 -2.06
C ASN A 81 -2.27 -14.98 -3.14
N ASN A 82 -1.82 -16.22 -3.26
CA ASN A 82 -2.40 -17.22 -4.15
C ASN A 82 -2.08 -18.64 -3.64
N ALA A 83 -2.59 -19.67 -4.33
CA ALA A 83 -2.38 -21.06 -3.94
C ALA A 83 -0.90 -21.50 -3.83
N LYS A 84 0.01 -20.81 -4.53
CA LYS A 84 1.46 -21.10 -4.46
C LYS A 84 2.15 -20.30 -3.37
N GLN A 85 1.56 -19.16 -2.97
CA GLN A 85 2.11 -18.24 -1.98
C GLN A 85 1.01 -17.83 -0.99
N PRO A 86 0.51 -18.77 -0.19
CA PRO A 86 -0.70 -18.57 0.60
C PRO A 86 -0.51 -17.63 1.77
N TYR A 87 0.57 -17.20 2.22
CA TYR A 87 0.75 -16.34 3.41
C TYR A 87 1.33 -14.96 3.09
N ASN A 88 1.28 -14.57 1.81
CA ASN A 88 1.96 -13.36 1.34
C ASN A 88 1.05 -12.14 1.21
N GLU A 89 -0.14 -12.17 1.80
CA GLU A 89 -1.01 -10.99 1.79
C GLU A 89 -0.41 -9.85 2.62
N SER A 90 -0.53 -8.62 2.12
CA SER A 90 -0.33 -7.42 2.94
C SER A 90 -1.61 -7.20 3.76
N PRO A 91 -1.57 -7.42 5.08
CA PRO A 91 -2.79 -7.36 5.89
C PRO A 91 -3.35 -5.94 5.91
N ALA A 92 -4.64 -5.82 5.57
CA ALA A 92 -5.37 -4.56 5.64
C ALA A 92 -5.56 -4.12 7.10
N GLY A 93 -5.74 -2.82 7.31
CA GLY A 93 -6.00 -2.28 8.64
C GLY A 93 -5.27 -0.98 8.93
N GLU A 94 -5.33 -0.59 10.19
CA GLU A 94 -4.70 0.62 10.71
C GLU A 94 -3.42 0.27 11.46
N TYR A 95 -2.35 0.93 11.09
CA TYR A 95 -1.01 0.73 11.65
C TYR A 95 -0.35 2.07 11.98
N ILE A 96 0.77 1.99 12.63
CA ILE A 96 1.71 3.10 12.79
C ILE A 96 3.10 2.65 12.37
N THR A 97 3.93 3.56 11.91
CA THR A 97 5.36 3.28 11.75
C THR A 97 5.99 3.03 13.11
N VAL A 98 6.74 1.93 13.23
CA VAL A 98 7.33 1.49 14.51
C VAL A 98 8.79 1.87 14.61
N SER A 99 9.58 1.53 13.58
CA SER A 99 11.03 1.77 13.58
C SER A 99 11.58 1.82 12.16
N LYS A 100 12.66 2.57 12.00
CA LYS A 100 13.49 2.54 10.79
C LYS A 100 14.44 1.35 10.87
N VAL A 101 14.26 0.38 9.98
CA VAL A 101 15.07 -0.84 9.91
C VAL A 101 16.34 -0.63 9.10
N GLY A 102 16.26 0.16 8.04
CA GLY A 102 17.37 0.39 7.11
C GLY A 102 17.37 -0.58 5.94
N ASP A 103 18.56 -0.90 5.45
CA ASP A 103 18.72 -1.89 4.39
C ASP A 103 18.66 -3.30 5.00
N PHE A 104 18.06 -4.24 4.28
CA PHE A 104 17.91 -5.63 4.72
C PHE A 104 18.15 -6.62 3.58
N ASP A 105 18.57 -7.82 3.93
CA ASP A 105 18.70 -8.95 3.02
C ASP A 105 17.33 -9.60 2.81
N ALA A 106 16.85 -9.62 1.56
CA ALA A 106 15.61 -10.26 1.15
C ALA A 106 15.82 -11.69 0.63
N GLY A 107 17.03 -12.22 0.75
CA GLY A 107 17.45 -13.56 0.34
C GLY A 107 18.37 -13.56 -0.86
N GLY A 108 19.42 -14.38 -0.79
CA GLY A 108 20.38 -14.54 -1.85
C GLY A 108 21.22 -13.29 -2.13
N ARG A 109 20.95 -12.63 -3.25
CA ARG A 109 21.64 -11.37 -3.66
C ARG A 109 20.70 -10.17 -3.65
N THR A 110 19.48 -10.38 -3.16
CA THR A 110 18.40 -9.40 -3.21
C THR A 110 18.37 -8.55 -1.95
N ILE A 111 18.38 -7.25 -2.11
CA ILE A 111 18.44 -6.26 -1.03
C ILE A 111 17.21 -5.35 -1.11
N GLY A 112 16.58 -5.11 0.04
CA GLY A 112 15.61 -4.04 0.24
C GLY A 112 16.25 -2.87 0.96
N ARG A 113 15.83 -1.64 0.62
CA ARG A 113 16.41 -0.41 1.17
C ARG A 113 15.37 0.45 1.86
N PHE A 114 15.84 1.28 2.79
CA PHE A 114 15.02 2.26 3.50
C PHE A 114 13.81 1.65 4.24
N ALA A 115 13.94 0.45 4.75
CA ALA A 115 12.82 -0.27 5.33
C ALA A 115 12.31 0.38 6.62
N ILE A 116 11.01 0.64 6.68
CA ILE A 116 10.28 1.15 7.85
C ILE A 116 9.29 0.06 8.27
N ARG A 117 9.36 -0.37 9.53
CA ARG A 117 8.46 -1.37 10.10
C ARG A 117 7.12 -0.75 10.44
N ILE A 118 6.02 -1.42 10.06
CA ILE A 118 4.65 -1.03 10.43
C ILE A 118 3.94 -2.10 11.27
N ASN A 119 4.34 -3.36 11.11
CA ASN A 119 3.78 -4.48 11.88
C ASN A 119 4.77 -5.64 11.83
N GLY A 120 4.92 -6.44 12.88
CA GLY A 120 5.65 -7.70 12.93
C GLY A 120 6.74 -7.85 11.85
N GLY A 121 6.41 -8.59 10.79
CA GLY A 121 7.25 -8.77 9.60
C GLY A 121 6.96 -7.81 8.44
N THR A 122 5.91 -6.98 8.52
CA THR A 122 5.51 -6.11 7.41
C THR A 122 6.30 -4.80 7.40
N LEU A 123 6.95 -4.53 6.28
CA LEU A 123 7.78 -3.36 6.06
C LEU A 123 7.26 -2.53 4.89
N LEU A 124 7.41 -1.21 4.99
CA LEU A 124 7.45 -0.30 3.84
C LEU A 124 8.90 -0.21 3.41
N HIS A 125 9.21 -0.44 2.14
CA HIS A 125 10.59 -0.36 1.65
C HIS A 125 10.66 -0.04 0.16
N GLU A 126 11.82 0.43 -0.29
CA GLU A 126 12.09 0.64 -1.72
C GLU A 126 11.92 -0.68 -2.48
N VAL A 127 11.50 -0.63 -3.75
CA VAL A 127 11.56 -1.81 -4.63
C VAL A 127 12.91 -2.51 -4.47
N LEU A 128 12.86 -3.82 -4.44
CA LEU A 128 14.06 -4.64 -4.27
C LEU A 128 15.05 -4.44 -5.42
N HIS A 129 16.28 -4.78 -5.19
CA HIS A 129 17.29 -4.89 -6.25
C HIS A 129 18.18 -6.09 -6.00
N ASP A 130 18.65 -6.69 -7.08
CA ASP A 130 19.72 -7.67 -7.02
C ASP A 130 21.07 -6.97 -7.08
N LYS A 131 22.02 -7.49 -6.35
CA LYS A 131 23.39 -7.02 -6.37
C LYS A 131 24.22 -7.87 -7.36
N ALA A 132 24.65 -7.26 -8.46
CA ALA A 132 25.55 -7.89 -9.41
C ALA A 132 26.96 -8.15 -8.79
N ALA A 133 27.77 -8.96 -9.45
CA ALA A 133 29.10 -9.30 -8.95
C ALA A 133 30.03 -8.08 -8.82
N ASP A 134 29.85 -7.08 -9.67
CA ASP A 134 30.58 -5.80 -9.65
C ASP A 134 30.00 -4.77 -8.66
N GLY A 135 28.97 -5.16 -7.89
CA GLY A 135 28.27 -4.28 -6.94
C GLY A 135 27.16 -3.44 -7.54
N THR A 136 26.93 -3.50 -8.86
CA THR A 136 25.82 -2.79 -9.53
C THR A 136 24.47 -3.27 -9.00
N ARG A 137 23.51 -2.35 -8.84
CA ARG A 137 22.15 -2.63 -8.40
C ARG A 137 21.23 -2.81 -9.60
N ILE A 138 20.56 -3.96 -9.70
CA ILE A 138 19.67 -4.32 -10.79
C ILE A 138 18.23 -4.30 -10.27
N TYR A 139 17.45 -3.35 -10.72
CA TYR A 139 16.05 -3.13 -10.26
C TYR A 139 14.99 -3.63 -11.25
N THR A 140 15.36 -3.94 -12.47
CA THR A 140 14.45 -4.11 -13.62
C THR A 140 13.28 -5.02 -13.33
N GLN A 141 13.50 -6.19 -12.75
CA GLN A 141 12.42 -7.14 -12.47
C GLN A 141 11.46 -6.67 -11.37
N TYR A 142 11.94 -5.92 -10.40
CA TYR A 142 11.12 -5.45 -9.28
C TYR A 142 10.40 -4.14 -9.59
N GLU A 143 10.99 -3.25 -10.39
CA GLU A 143 10.32 -2.06 -10.91
C GLU A 143 9.16 -2.44 -11.84
N ALA A 144 9.29 -3.52 -12.63
CA ALA A 144 8.22 -4.03 -13.48
C ALA A 144 7.01 -4.57 -12.69
N GLN A 145 7.16 -4.82 -11.39
CA GLN A 145 6.09 -5.29 -10.51
C GLN A 145 5.33 -4.17 -9.80
N LEU A 146 5.76 -2.92 -9.94
CA LEU A 146 4.99 -1.78 -9.41
C LEU A 146 3.63 -1.70 -10.10
N GLY A 147 2.59 -1.34 -9.36
CA GLY A 147 1.22 -1.33 -9.84
C GLY A 147 0.51 -2.69 -9.78
N MET A 148 1.18 -3.75 -9.32
CA MET A 148 0.57 -5.07 -9.16
C MET A 148 0.98 -5.74 -7.84
N LYS A 149 0.18 -6.68 -7.36
CA LYS A 149 0.52 -7.54 -6.23
C LYS A 149 1.65 -8.50 -6.64
N ALA A 150 2.79 -8.45 -5.94
CA ALA A 150 3.93 -9.32 -6.24
C ALA A 150 4.87 -9.54 -5.04
N SER A 151 4.64 -8.90 -3.90
CA SER A 151 5.50 -9.05 -2.72
C SER A 151 5.11 -10.26 -1.87
N HIS A 152 5.91 -10.53 -0.84
CA HIS A 152 5.64 -11.54 0.18
C HIS A 152 5.00 -10.95 1.46
N GLY A 153 4.22 -9.86 1.29
CA GLY A 153 3.50 -9.20 2.39
C GLY A 153 4.02 -7.81 2.71
N CYS A 154 5.28 -7.49 2.44
CA CYS A 154 5.80 -6.13 2.53
C CYS A 154 5.19 -5.23 1.44
N ILE A 155 5.27 -3.93 1.64
CA ILE A 155 4.82 -2.94 0.68
C ILE A 155 6.06 -2.34 0.01
N ARG A 156 6.29 -2.74 -1.24
CA ARG A 156 7.37 -2.20 -2.08
C ARG A 156 6.92 -0.88 -2.65
N ILE A 157 7.77 0.13 -2.59
CA ILE A 157 7.45 1.52 -2.98
C ILE A 157 8.43 1.95 -4.07
N GLN A 158 7.95 2.71 -5.04
CA GLN A 158 8.76 3.21 -6.14
C GLN A 158 10.02 3.91 -5.68
N ARG A 159 11.12 3.68 -6.42
CA ARG A 159 12.43 4.29 -6.22
C ARG A 159 12.53 5.66 -6.91
N ARG A 160 11.95 5.76 -8.10
CA ARG A 160 11.95 7.02 -8.85
C ARG A 160 11.02 8.01 -8.18
N ALA A 161 11.47 9.24 -8.05
CA ALA A 161 10.65 10.29 -7.47
C ALA A 161 9.47 10.63 -8.39
N ASN A 162 8.29 10.89 -7.81
CA ASN A 162 7.17 11.48 -8.50
C ASN A 162 7.41 12.97 -8.82
N ALA A 163 6.42 13.64 -9.41
CA ALA A 163 6.54 15.07 -9.76
C ALA A 163 6.77 15.99 -8.55
N GLN A 164 6.40 15.55 -7.35
CA GLN A 164 6.60 16.27 -6.09
C GLN A 164 7.95 15.93 -5.41
N GLY A 165 8.81 15.16 -6.07
CA GLY A 165 10.10 14.73 -5.53
C GLY A 165 10.00 13.61 -4.48
N GLN A 166 8.86 12.92 -4.38
CA GLN A 166 8.59 11.91 -3.36
C GLN A 166 8.83 10.50 -3.90
N ASN A 167 9.39 9.65 -3.06
CA ASN A 167 9.66 8.22 -3.28
C ASN A 167 9.92 7.55 -1.93
N MET A 168 10.37 6.30 -1.91
CA MET A 168 10.68 5.62 -0.64
C MET A 168 11.78 6.31 0.16
N GLN A 169 12.82 6.86 -0.48
CA GLN A 169 13.86 7.60 0.22
C GLN A 169 13.31 8.89 0.86
N TRP A 170 12.38 9.57 0.20
CA TRP A 170 11.69 10.72 0.76
C TRP A 170 10.88 10.31 2.01
N LEU A 171 10.13 9.20 1.94
CA LEU A 171 9.41 8.67 3.11
C LEU A 171 10.36 8.37 4.27
N TRP A 172 11.48 7.70 3.97
CA TRP A 172 12.52 7.42 4.97
C TRP A 172 13.02 8.68 5.67
N ASN A 173 13.25 9.74 4.93
CA ASN A 173 13.81 10.98 5.46
C ASN A 173 12.78 11.80 6.25
N ASN A 174 11.50 11.74 5.88
CA ASN A 174 10.47 12.64 6.38
C ASN A 174 9.50 12.00 7.38
N LEU A 175 9.29 10.69 7.33
CA LEU A 175 8.41 10.03 8.29
C LEU A 175 9.08 9.86 9.65
N GLU A 176 8.29 10.12 10.67
CA GLU A 176 8.63 9.85 12.06
C GLU A 176 8.04 8.51 12.50
N ASN A 177 8.54 7.96 13.60
CA ASN A 177 7.87 6.86 14.28
C ASN A 177 6.46 7.29 14.71
N LYS A 178 5.53 6.35 14.71
CA LYS A 178 4.10 6.57 14.98
C LYS A 178 3.36 7.35 13.89
N THR A 179 3.93 7.51 12.70
CA THR A 179 3.16 7.99 11.53
C THR A 179 2.06 6.99 11.20
N LYS A 180 0.83 7.47 11.08
CA LYS A 180 -0.33 6.61 10.79
C LYS A 180 -0.23 6.03 9.38
N VAL A 181 -0.50 4.72 9.26
CA VAL A 181 -0.55 4.00 8.00
C VAL A 181 -1.86 3.23 7.94
N PHE A 182 -2.67 3.50 6.94
CA PHE A 182 -3.89 2.77 6.67
C PHE A 182 -3.69 1.93 5.40
N ILE A 183 -3.89 0.62 5.50
CA ILE A 183 -3.87 -0.30 4.36
C ILE A 183 -5.32 -0.63 4.02
N TRP A 184 -5.79 -0.09 2.91
CA TRP A 184 -7.17 -0.26 2.45
C TRP A 184 -7.29 -1.54 1.65
N ASP A 185 -8.15 -2.42 2.12
CA ASP A 185 -8.38 -3.71 1.49
C ASP A 185 -8.95 -3.58 0.08
N ASP A 186 -8.66 -4.58 -0.74
CA ASP A 186 -9.20 -4.72 -2.09
C ASP A 186 -10.36 -5.73 -2.17
N GLN A 187 -10.62 -6.49 -1.10
CA GLN A 187 -11.69 -7.48 -1.05
C GLN A 187 -13.07 -6.82 -1.24
N GLY A 188 -13.85 -7.34 -2.18
CA GLY A 188 -15.19 -6.83 -2.50
C GLY A 188 -15.20 -5.48 -3.22
N ARG A 189 -14.03 -4.92 -3.56
CA ARG A 189 -13.90 -3.70 -4.34
C ARG A 189 -13.59 -4.02 -5.79
N GLN A 190 -14.05 -3.16 -6.68
CA GLN A 190 -13.74 -3.24 -8.11
C GLN A 190 -13.15 -1.92 -8.59
N MET A 191 -12.22 -2.00 -9.53
CA MET A 191 -11.78 -0.80 -10.25
C MET A 191 -12.97 -0.26 -11.03
N TYR A 192 -13.16 1.06 -10.98
CA TYR A 192 -14.05 1.70 -11.92
C TYR A 192 -13.41 1.57 -13.31
N GLU A 193 -14.03 0.77 -14.14
CA GLU A 193 -13.74 0.77 -15.57
C GLU A 193 -14.73 1.77 -16.18
N PRO A 194 -14.24 2.89 -16.72
CA PRO A 194 -15.11 3.79 -17.45
C PRO A 194 -15.73 2.98 -18.58
N GLU A 195 -17.04 3.13 -18.78
CA GLU A 195 -17.71 2.56 -19.96
C GLU A 195 -16.92 2.96 -21.17
N LEU A 196 -16.52 1.97 -21.97
CA LEU A 196 -15.87 2.27 -23.25
C LEU A 196 -16.82 3.18 -24.02
N PRO A 197 -16.31 4.25 -24.62
CA PRO A 197 -17.13 5.10 -25.47
C PRO A 197 -17.88 4.21 -26.47
N ASP A 198 -19.17 4.47 -26.65
CA ASP A 198 -19.96 3.79 -27.65
C ASP A 198 -19.18 3.84 -28.97
N SER A 199 -18.85 2.66 -29.52
CA SER A 199 -18.08 2.57 -30.77
C SER A 199 -18.83 3.18 -31.97
N SER A 200 -20.14 3.44 -31.81
CA SER A 200 -20.96 4.17 -32.76
C SER A 200 -20.88 5.70 -32.59
N LEU A 201 -20.26 6.19 -31.51
CA LEU A 201 -20.15 7.61 -31.24
C LEU A 201 -19.23 8.26 -32.28
N GLN A 202 -19.81 9.10 -33.14
CA GLN A 202 -19.04 9.92 -34.06
C GLN A 202 -18.43 11.11 -33.32
N LEU A 203 -17.13 11.30 -33.52
CA LEU A 203 -16.41 12.44 -32.98
C LEU A 203 -16.10 13.42 -34.11
N TYR A 204 -16.45 14.65 -33.90
CA TYR A 204 -16.23 15.74 -34.85
C TYR A 204 -15.06 16.61 -34.40
N ARG A 205 -14.27 17.10 -35.34
CA ARG A 205 -13.18 18.02 -35.10
C ARG A 205 -13.37 19.24 -35.95
N ASN A 206 -13.15 20.41 -35.37
CA ASN A 206 -13.15 21.65 -36.14
C ASN A 206 -12.00 21.62 -37.17
N PRO A 207 -12.29 21.66 -38.48
CA PRO A 207 -11.26 21.60 -39.53
C PRO A 207 -10.35 22.84 -39.56
N ASN A 208 -10.79 23.95 -38.95
CA ASN A 208 -10.07 25.21 -38.94
C ASN A 208 -9.18 25.42 -37.70
N GLY A 209 -9.06 24.43 -36.85
CA GLY A 209 -8.20 24.48 -35.65
C GLY A 209 -8.90 23.96 -34.39
N GLY A 210 -8.12 23.78 -33.35
CA GLY A 210 -8.59 23.22 -32.10
C GLY A 210 -8.06 21.80 -31.88
N SER A 211 -7.74 21.48 -30.64
CA SER A 211 -7.24 20.15 -30.23
C SER A 211 -8.33 19.25 -29.65
N ASN A 212 -9.56 19.75 -29.54
CA ASN A 212 -10.67 19.01 -28.91
C ASN A 212 -11.53 18.29 -29.95
N TYR A 213 -12.10 17.17 -29.56
CA TYR A 213 -13.13 16.45 -30.28
C TYR A 213 -14.48 16.73 -29.61
N HIS A 214 -15.53 16.79 -30.40
CA HIS A 214 -16.89 17.07 -29.97
C HIS A 214 -17.82 15.93 -30.39
N VAL A 215 -18.86 15.70 -29.63
CA VAL A 215 -19.92 14.71 -29.95
C VAL A 215 -21.06 15.34 -30.76
N ASP A 216 -21.08 16.65 -30.86
CA ASP A 216 -22.05 17.43 -31.67
C ASP A 216 -21.33 18.04 -32.87
N GLU A 217 -21.80 17.72 -34.08
CA GLU A 217 -21.24 18.22 -35.33
C GLU A 217 -21.38 19.74 -35.48
N ASN A 218 -22.34 20.34 -34.78
CA ASN A 218 -22.62 21.79 -34.83
C ASN A 218 -21.92 22.55 -33.68
N CYS A 219 -21.12 21.88 -32.87
CA CYS A 219 -20.40 22.54 -31.80
C CYS A 219 -19.35 23.50 -32.35
N SER A 220 -19.58 24.79 -32.14
CA SER A 220 -18.73 25.90 -32.60
C SER A 220 -17.55 26.22 -31.71
N GLY A 221 -17.04 25.21 -30.89
CA GLY A 221 -16.03 25.31 -29.84
C GLY A 221 -14.73 26.02 -30.17
#